data_3ad8a4882cd8efdea5afdbc179f024e2
#
_entry.id   3ad8a4882cd8efdea5afdbc179f024e2
#
_cell.length_a   1.000
_cell.length_b   1.000
_cell.length_c   1.000
_cell.angle_alpha   90.00
_cell.angle_beta   90.00
_cell.angle_gamma   90.00
#
_symmetry.space_group_name_H-M   'P 1'
#
loop_
_entity.id
_entity.type
_entity.pdbx_description
1 polymer ?
#
loop_
_entity_poly.entity_id
_entity_poly.type
_entity_poly.pdbx_seq_one_letter_code
_entity_poly.pdbx_strand_id
1 'polypeptide(L)'
;MNLEPERTYDDAYLEALQYSYGLRDAGYETCLLEWRDECCETMREIEGEKVDLIFNASSTNEVAFCEILGLPYVGSDLGLVATDKAFRKAVVGYYGLTTPRFVVAKDEDSIPEIPFGYPVFIKPLSGRGSAGIGEDNIVRDPEAIREVVAKVVHGVGQPALIEEYIQGKEITVGVIGFRHPVALPAVEIEYNSQTTNTFEHKMFDRETIYCPARLPSVVEKDIRNTCLLIYEVLNAKDYARIDMMLDDHLEPYFLELNTFAGLTMESQVAEDKTMRLHHGYMGYAAKAAGMSQAELLGSIVKSSLDRYGMAG
;
A
#
# COMPACT_ATOMS: atom_id res chain seq x y z
N MET A 1 -12.87 -3.41 27.17
CA MET A 1 -12.51 -2.02 26.84
C MET A 1 -13.83 -1.31 26.57
N ASN A 2 -14.25 -0.33 27.37
CA ASN A 2 -15.48 0.43 27.11
C ASN A 2 -15.12 1.51 26.07
N LEU A 3 -15.45 1.23 24.82
CA LEU A 3 -15.44 2.24 23.75
C LEU A 3 -16.60 3.21 24.02
N GLU A 4 -16.32 4.50 23.97
CA GLU A 4 -17.38 5.50 24.17
C GLU A 4 -18.46 5.35 23.10
N PRO A 5 -19.76 5.31 23.45
CA PRO A 5 -20.82 4.84 22.54
C PRO A 5 -21.23 5.82 21.42
N GLU A 6 -20.56 6.96 21.24
CA GLU A 6 -20.97 8.01 20.31
C GLU A 6 -20.00 8.31 19.16
N ARG A 7 -18.84 7.62 19.05
CA ARG A 7 -17.94 7.77 17.89
C ARG A 7 -18.17 6.66 16.89
N THR A 8 -18.57 6.99 15.67
CA THR A 8 -18.39 6.14 14.50
C THR A 8 -16.89 6.06 14.23
N TYR A 9 -16.23 5.02 14.74
CA TYR A 9 -14.83 4.75 14.45
C TYR A 9 -14.70 4.30 13.00
N ASP A 10 -13.99 5.06 12.18
CA ASP A 10 -13.60 4.61 10.85
C ASP A 10 -12.44 3.60 10.93
N ASP A 11 -12.18 2.88 9.83
CA ASP A 11 -11.12 1.87 9.77
C ASP A 11 -9.74 2.46 10.10
N ALA A 12 -9.49 3.72 9.74
CA ALA A 12 -8.23 4.42 9.99
C ALA A 12 -7.99 4.65 11.50
N TYR A 13 -9.04 4.98 12.26
CA TYR A 13 -8.92 5.12 13.71
C TYR A 13 -8.61 3.78 14.39
N LEU A 14 -9.29 2.71 13.99
CA LEU A 14 -9.04 1.37 14.55
C LEU A 14 -7.62 0.89 14.23
N GLU A 15 -7.13 1.17 13.03
CA GLU A 15 -5.77 0.86 12.61
C GLU A 15 -4.74 1.64 13.45
N ALA A 16 -4.93 2.95 13.60
CA ALA A 16 -4.07 3.80 14.43
C ALA A 16 -4.07 3.36 15.91
N LEU A 17 -5.21 2.96 16.44
CA LEU A 17 -5.33 2.44 17.80
C LEU A 17 -4.55 1.14 17.99
N GLN A 18 -4.61 0.20 17.03
CA GLN A 18 -3.81 -1.03 17.06
C GLN A 18 -2.31 -0.75 16.97
N TYR A 19 -1.91 0.21 16.12
CA TYR A 19 -0.52 0.64 16.04
C TYR A 19 -0.05 1.23 17.38
N SER A 20 -0.87 2.05 18.01
CA SER A 20 -0.58 2.61 19.34
C SER A 20 -0.32 1.51 20.39
N TYR A 21 -1.15 0.46 20.43
CA TYR A 21 -0.92 -0.67 21.35
C TYR A 21 0.38 -1.42 21.03
N GLY A 22 0.61 -1.78 19.79
CA GLY A 22 1.82 -2.47 19.39
C GLY A 22 3.10 -1.65 19.65
N LEU A 23 3.04 -0.33 19.50
CA LEU A 23 4.15 0.57 19.81
C LEU A 23 4.40 0.67 21.33
N ARG A 24 3.34 0.69 22.16
CA ARG A 24 3.49 0.64 23.62
C ARG A 24 4.13 -0.67 24.08
N ASP A 25 3.72 -1.78 23.46
CA ASP A 25 4.33 -3.10 23.74
C ASP A 25 5.80 -3.15 23.27
N ALA A 26 6.17 -2.34 22.27
CA ALA A 26 7.55 -2.14 21.83
C ALA A 26 8.35 -1.16 22.72
N GLY A 27 7.73 -0.56 23.75
CA GLY A 27 8.38 0.32 24.72
C GLY A 27 8.30 1.81 24.40
N TYR A 28 7.49 2.23 23.43
CA TYR A 28 7.27 3.65 23.11
C TYR A 28 6.06 4.22 23.86
N GLU A 29 6.17 5.46 24.30
CA GLU A 29 5.00 6.22 24.71
C GLU A 29 4.25 6.70 23.47
N THR A 30 2.90 6.62 23.48
CA THR A 30 2.10 6.98 22.31
C THR A 30 0.90 7.83 22.71
N CYS A 31 0.60 8.85 21.90
CA CYS A 31 -0.67 9.55 21.87
C CYS A 31 -1.32 9.40 20.50
N LEU A 32 -2.64 9.42 20.43
CA LEU A 32 -3.38 9.43 19.18
C LEU A 32 -3.77 10.86 18.87
N LEU A 33 -3.41 11.33 17.69
CA LEU A 33 -3.77 12.65 17.19
C LEU A 33 -4.71 12.48 16.00
N GLU A 34 -5.79 13.24 16.00
CA GLU A 34 -6.71 13.31 14.87
C GLU A 34 -6.26 14.41 13.92
N TRP A 35 -6.10 14.07 12.64
CA TRP A 35 -5.86 15.08 11.63
C TRP A 35 -7.10 15.97 11.48
N ARG A 36 -6.92 17.28 11.62
CA ARG A 36 -7.97 18.26 11.46
C ARG A 36 -7.71 19.14 10.24
N ASP A 37 -8.78 19.60 9.61
CA ASP A 37 -8.68 20.52 8.47
C ASP A 37 -7.94 21.82 8.83
N GLU A 38 -7.99 22.22 10.09
CA GLU A 38 -7.24 23.36 10.63
C GLU A 38 -5.84 22.91 11.11
N CYS A 39 -4.86 22.95 10.24
CA CYS A 39 -3.46 22.59 10.54
C CYS A 39 -2.90 23.23 11.82
N CYS A 40 -3.37 24.43 12.19
CA CYS A 40 -2.93 25.10 13.41
C CYS A 40 -3.37 24.40 14.71
N GLU A 41 -4.48 23.67 14.70
CA GLU A 41 -4.92 22.89 15.86
C GLU A 41 -4.06 21.66 16.04
N THR A 42 -3.81 20.92 14.96
CA THR A 42 -2.91 19.77 14.94
C THR A 42 -1.50 20.16 15.43
N MET A 43 -0.97 21.32 14.99
CA MET A 43 0.32 21.83 15.50
C MET A 43 0.33 22.02 17.01
N ARG A 44 -0.70 22.67 17.55
CA ARG A 44 -0.79 22.91 19.01
C ARG A 44 -0.84 21.62 19.81
N GLU A 45 -1.52 20.61 19.30
CA GLU A 45 -1.57 19.29 19.93
C GLU A 45 -0.19 18.61 19.90
N ILE A 46 0.50 18.61 18.76
CA ILE A 46 1.86 18.05 18.62
C ILE A 46 2.84 18.74 19.60
N GLU A 47 2.81 20.08 19.65
CA GLU A 47 3.67 20.85 20.56
C GLU A 47 3.31 20.59 22.04
N GLY A 48 2.02 20.48 22.36
CA GLY A 48 1.51 20.23 23.71
C GLY A 48 1.94 18.85 24.23
N GLU A 49 1.87 17.83 23.40
CA GLU A 49 2.24 16.45 23.73
C GLU A 49 3.76 16.19 23.65
N LYS A 50 4.54 17.13 23.11
CA LYS A 50 6.01 17.01 22.94
C LYS A 50 6.39 15.77 22.14
N VAL A 51 5.74 15.59 20.99
CA VAL A 51 5.94 14.43 20.12
C VAL A 51 7.32 14.44 19.50
N ASP A 52 8.09 13.36 19.65
CA ASP A 52 9.41 13.20 19.05
C ASP A 52 9.34 12.69 17.61
N LEU A 53 8.35 11.83 17.31
CA LEU A 53 8.19 11.17 16.01
C LEU A 53 6.71 10.97 15.71
N ILE A 54 6.29 11.29 14.49
CA ILE A 54 4.91 11.10 14.01
C ILE A 54 4.83 9.78 13.23
N PHE A 55 3.98 8.85 13.67
CA PHE A 55 3.65 7.66 12.91
C PHE A 55 2.42 7.96 12.04
N ASN A 56 2.68 8.37 10.79
CA ASN A 56 1.62 8.63 9.83
C ASN A 56 1.09 7.30 9.23
N ALA A 57 -0.16 6.99 9.49
CA ALA A 57 -0.79 5.76 9.03
C ALA A 57 -1.59 5.92 7.72
N SER A 58 -1.85 7.15 7.23
CA SER A 58 -2.95 7.30 6.29
C SER A 58 -2.80 8.25 5.12
N SER A 59 -2.11 9.40 5.20
CA SER A 59 -2.27 10.37 4.11
C SER A 59 -1.03 11.14 3.68
N THR A 60 -1.09 11.60 2.41
CA THR A 60 -0.07 12.45 1.79
C THR A 60 -0.01 13.84 2.42
N ASN A 61 -1.15 14.36 2.89
CA ASN A 61 -1.23 15.69 3.48
C ASN A 61 -0.43 15.78 4.78
N GLU A 62 -0.48 14.74 5.59
CA GLU A 62 0.28 14.65 6.84
C GLU A 62 1.78 14.58 6.59
N VAL A 63 2.21 13.88 5.53
CA VAL A 63 3.63 13.90 5.11
C VAL A 63 4.06 15.31 4.72
N ALA A 64 3.27 15.99 3.88
CA ALA A 64 3.57 17.36 3.47
C ALA A 64 3.65 18.32 4.68
N PHE A 65 2.73 18.17 5.64
CA PHE A 65 2.70 18.94 6.88
C PHE A 65 3.97 18.70 7.71
N CYS A 66 4.36 17.44 7.91
CA CYS A 66 5.58 17.10 8.65
C CYS A 66 6.83 17.70 7.98
N GLU A 67 6.94 17.62 6.65
CA GLU A 67 8.09 18.17 5.91
C GLU A 67 8.16 19.69 5.98
N ILE A 68 7.03 20.40 5.83
CA ILE A 68 6.97 21.87 5.94
C ILE A 68 7.43 22.33 7.32
N LEU A 69 7.07 21.62 8.37
CA LEU A 69 7.40 21.97 9.76
C LEU A 69 8.72 21.39 10.24
N GLY A 70 9.35 20.53 9.44
CA GLY A 70 10.59 19.85 9.85
C GLY A 70 10.38 18.83 10.97
N LEU A 71 9.19 18.25 11.08
CA LEU A 71 8.85 17.25 12.10
C LEU A 71 9.32 15.87 11.66
N PRO A 72 9.97 15.08 12.52
CA PRO A 72 10.29 13.70 12.23
C PRO A 72 9.02 12.84 12.08
N TYR A 73 8.99 11.98 11.06
CA TYR A 73 7.85 11.10 10.79
C TYR A 73 8.28 9.74 10.23
N VAL A 74 7.42 8.75 10.35
CA VAL A 74 7.59 7.40 9.79
C VAL A 74 7.08 7.35 8.36
N GLY A 75 7.85 6.69 7.48
CA GLY A 75 7.46 6.43 6.10
C GLY A 75 8.22 7.25 5.06
N SER A 76 7.82 7.06 3.81
CA SER A 76 8.45 7.71 2.65
C SER A 76 8.10 9.19 2.56
N ASP A 77 9.03 9.95 1.97
CA ASP A 77 8.86 11.39 1.77
C ASP A 77 7.79 11.76 0.72
N LEU A 78 7.45 13.04 0.70
CA LEU A 78 6.46 13.59 -0.21
C LEU A 78 6.86 13.35 -1.67
N GLY A 79 8.16 13.34 -1.98
CA GLY A 79 8.68 13.08 -3.31
C GLY A 79 8.27 11.72 -3.88
N LEU A 80 8.07 10.71 -3.03
CA LEU A 80 7.52 9.42 -3.45
C LEU A 80 6.01 9.34 -3.25
N VAL A 81 5.52 9.77 -2.09
CA VAL A 81 4.10 9.57 -1.70
C VAL A 81 3.15 10.27 -2.67
N ALA A 82 3.55 11.43 -3.20
CA ALA A 82 2.74 12.22 -4.13
C ALA A 82 2.81 11.74 -5.60
N THR A 83 3.64 10.73 -5.92
CA THR A 83 3.73 10.20 -7.29
C THR A 83 2.58 9.27 -7.64
N ASP A 84 2.20 9.28 -8.91
CA ASP A 84 1.21 8.35 -9.46
C ASP A 84 1.82 7.00 -9.88
N LYS A 85 0.96 6.05 -10.27
CA LYS A 85 1.36 4.71 -10.68
C LYS A 85 2.20 4.73 -11.97
N ALA A 86 1.85 5.59 -12.95
CA ALA A 86 2.57 5.67 -14.21
C ALA A 86 4.00 6.18 -14.01
N PHE A 87 4.19 7.19 -13.16
CA PHE A 87 5.51 7.69 -12.81
C PHE A 87 6.38 6.59 -12.16
N ARG A 88 5.83 5.87 -11.16
CA ARG A 88 6.56 4.78 -10.49
C ARG A 88 6.93 3.66 -11.45
N LYS A 89 6.01 3.27 -12.35
CA LYS A 89 6.28 2.27 -13.41
C LYS A 89 7.35 2.74 -14.38
N ALA A 90 7.33 4.02 -14.79
CA ALA A 90 8.34 4.58 -15.67
C ALA A 90 9.74 4.54 -15.01
N VAL A 91 9.85 4.89 -13.72
CA VAL A 91 11.10 4.79 -12.96
C VAL A 91 11.56 3.33 -12.89
N VAL A 92 10.71 2.40 -12.47
CA VAL A 92 11.02 0.97 -12.38
C VAL A 92 11.49 0.42 -13.73
N GLY A 93 10.78 0.75 -14.81
CA GLY A 93 11.16 0.36 -16.18
C GLY A 93 12.50 0.96 -16.64
N TYR A 94 12.80 2.20 -16.25
CA TYR A 94 14.10 2.84 -16.55
C TYR A 94 15.29 2.06 -15.96
N TYR A 95 15.12 1.45 -14.80
CA TYR A 95 16.13 0.58 -14.17
C TYR A 95 16.12 -0.87 -14.70
N GLY A 96 15.35 -1.14 -15.76
CA GLY A 96 15.32 -2.46 -16.41
C GLY A 96 14.49 -3.51 -15.67
N LEU A 97 13.66 -3.09 -14.71
CA LEU A 97 12.74 -3.98 -14.02
C LEU A 97 11.43 -4.08 -14.79
N THR A 98 10.83 -5.26 -14.78
CA THR A 98 9.63 -5.56 -15.57
C THR A 98 8.38 -4.96 -14.91
N THR A 99 7.57 -4.28 -15.72
CA THR A 99 6.23 -3.79 -15.36
C THR A 99 5.31 -3.95 -16.58
N PRO A 100 3.99 -4.13 -16.41
CA PRO A 100 3.07 -4.15 -17.55
C PRO A 100 3.24 -2.88 -18.40
N ARG A 101 3.24 -3.03 -19.72
CA ARG A 101 3.22 -1.87 -20.64
C ARG A 101 1.95 -1.07 -20.39
N PHE A 102 2.03 0.24 -20.49
CA PHE A 102 0.90 1.08 -20.13
C PHE A 102 0.81 2.36 -20.95
N VAL A 103 -0.39 2.93 -20.99
CA VAL A 103 -0.67 4.28 -21.47
C VAL A 103 -1.61 4.98 -20.45
N VAL A 104 -1.68 6.30 -20.50
CA VAL A 104 -2.55 7.10 -19.63
C VAL A 104 -3.58 7.83 -20.49
N ALA A 105 -4.86 7.64 -20.18
CA ALA A 105 -5.98 8.37 -20.76
C ALA A 105 -6.48 9.42 -19.76
N LYS A 106 -6.54 10.69 -20.18
CA LYS A 106 -7.09 11.77 -19.33
C LYS A 106 -8.61 11.66 -19.20
N ASP A 107 -9.25 11.24 -20.29
CA ASP A 107 -10.69 11.02 -20.41
C ASP A 107 -10.95 10.02 -21.55
N GLU A 108 -12.20 9.70 -21.80
CA GLU A 108 -12.64 8.75 -22.84
C GLU A 108 -12.49 9.29 -24.26
N ASP A 109 -12.25 10.60 -24.44
CA ASP A 109 -12.03 11.24 -25.73
C ASP A 109 -10.54 11.33 -26.10
N SER A 110 -9.65 11.12 -25.11
CA SER A 110 -8.20 11.26 -25.25
C SER A 110 -7.44 9.96 -25.01
N ILE A 111 -8.03 8.81 -25.36
CA ILE A 111 -7.39 7.49 -25.23
C ILE A 111 -6.27 7.38 -26.26
N PRO A 112 -5.00 7.19 -25.84
CA PRO A 112 -3.89 7.01 -26.77
C PRO A 112 -4.00 5.69 -27.52
N GLU A 113 -3.22 5.55 -28.61
CA GLU A 113 -3.00 4.25 -29.24
C GLU A 113 -2.45 3.25 -28.22
N ILE A 114 -2.97 2.02 -28.21
CA ILE A 114 -2.56 0.93 -27.31
C ILE A 114 -1.58 0.02 -28.06
N PRO A 115 -0.26 0.12 -27.81
CA PRO A 115 0.74 -0.59 -28.60
C PRO A 115 0.96 -2.03 -28.17
N PHE A 116 0.18 -2.57 -27.21
CA PHE A 116 0.43 -3.89 -26.60
C PHE A 116 -0.76 -4.87 -26.71
N GLY A 117 -1.83 -4.51 -27.41
CA GLY A 117 -2.96 -5.41 -27.64
C GLY A 117 -3.85 -5.64 -26.43
N TYR A 118 -4.79 -6.58 -26.55
CA TYR A 118 -5.80 -6.93 -25.56
C TYR A 118 -5.61 -8.37 -25.07
N PRO A 119 -6.05 -8.72 -23.85
CA PRO A 119 -6.82 -7.85 -22.92
C PRO A 119 -5.98 -6.77 -22.26
N VAL A 120 -6.64 -5.66 -21.88
CA VAL A 120 -6.04 -4.59 -21.07
C VAL A 120 -6.73 -4.47 -19.73
N PHE A 121 -6.03 -3.96 -18.73
CA PHE A 121 -6.58 -3.64 -17.41
C PHE A 121 -6.62 -2.13 -17.21
N ILE A 122 -7.78 -1.59 -16.81
CA ILE A 122 -7.99 -0.16 -16.67
C ILE A 122 -8.25 0.17 -15.19
N LYS A 123 -7.44 1.06 -14.62
CA LYS A 123 -7.55 1.46 -13.22
C LYS A 123 -7.31 2.96 -13.03
N PRO A 124 -7.72 3.57 -11.90
CA PRO A 124 -7.36 4.94 -11.58
C PRO A 124 -5.84 5.14 -11.53
N LEU A 125 -5.36 6.24 -12.09
CA LEU A 125 -3.94 6.58 -12.14
C LEU A 125 -3.33 6.72 -10.74
N SER A 126 -4.08 7.32 -9.82
CA SER A 126 -3.70 7.50 -8.41
C SER A 126 -4.73 6.80 -7.49
N GLY A 127 -4.50 6.86 -6.17
CA GLY A 127 -5.42 6.29 -5.19
C GLY A 127 -5.00 4.92 -4.68
N ARG A 128 -5.72 4.46 -3.65
CA ARG A 128 -5.45 3.25 -2.87
C ARG A 128 -6.72 2.41 -2.71
N GLY A 129 -6.56 1.19 -2.19
CA GLY A 129 -7.69 0.39 -1.73
C GLY A 129 -8.57 -0.19 -2.82
N SER A 130 -8.08 -0.31 -4.07
CA SER A 130 -8.85 -0.84 -5.21
C SER A 130 -10.15 -0.07 -5.54
N ALA A 131 -10.26 1.21 -5.09
CA ALA A 131 -11.41 2.05 -5.44
C ALA A 131 -11.55 2.16 -6.97
N GLY A 132 -12.76 1.93 -7.49
CA GLY A 132 -13.04 1.95 -8.94
C GLY A 132 -12.50 0.73 -9.71
N ILE A 133 -12.08 -0.33 -9.04
CA ILE A 133 -11.60 -1.57 -9.65
C ILE A 133 -12.65 -2.67 -9.47
N GLY A 134 -13.09 -3.25 -10.60
CA GLY A 134 -13.97 -4.39 -10.70
C GLY A 134 -13.52 -5.33 -11.81
N GLU A 135 -14.21 -6.44 -12.01
CA GLU A 135 -13.90 -7.36 -13.13
C GLU A 135 -14.11 -6.74 -14.50
N ASP A 136 -15.05 -5.80 -14.60
CA ASP A 136 -15.31 -5.03 -15.80
C ASP A 136 -14.10 -4.18 -16.25
N ASN A 137 -13.12 -3.99 -15.37
CA ASN A 137 -11.89 -3.27 -15.69
C ASN A 137 -10.92 -4.08 -16.56
N ILE A 138 -11.16 -5.40 -16.75
CA ILE A 138 -10.45 -6.21 -17.74
C ILE A 138 -11.18 -6.11 -19.07
N VAL A 139 -10.66 -5.32 -19.99
CA VAL A 139 -11.25 -5.07 -21.30
C VAL A 139 -10.63 -6.01 -22.33
N ARG A 140 -11.46 -6.85 -22.93
CA ARG A 140 -11.07 -7.81 -23.98
C ARG A 140 -11.45 -7.34 -25.37
N ASP A 141 -12.53 -6.57 -25.46
CA ASP A 141 -13.04 -6.01 -26.70
C ASP A 141 -12.64 -4.52 -26.81
N PRO A 142 -11.89 -4.14 -27.87
CA PRO A 142 -11.50 -2.75 -28.11
C PRO A 142 -12.69 -1.75 -28.11
N GLU A 143 -13.88 -2.20 -28.52
CA GLU A 143 -15.05 -1.33 -28.56
C GLU A 143 -15.54 -0.89 -27.17
N ALA A 144 -15.28 -1.72 -26.15
CA ALA A 144 -15.69 -1.42 -24.76
C ALA A 144 -14.74 -0.44 -24.03
N ILE A 145 -13.55 -0.17 -24.56
CA ILE A 145 -12.53 0.60 -23.83
C ILE A 145 -12.98 1.99 -23.43
N ARG A 146 -13.71 2.65 -24.32
CA ARG A 146 -14.20 4.02 -24.12
C ARG A 146 -15.17 4.09 -22.92
N GLU A 147 -16.07 3.13 -22.81
CA GLU A 147 -17.03 3.04 -21.71
C GLU A 147 -16.33 2.80 -20.37
N VAL A 148 -15.36 1.87 -20.34
CA VAL A 148 -14.63 1.55 -19.11
C VAL A 148 -13.73 2.70 -18.67
N VAL A 149 -13.06 3.39 -19.59
CA VAL A 149 -12.28 4.61 -19.27
C VAL A 149 -13.21 5.67 -18.69
N ALA A 150 -14.36 5.94 -19.33
CA ALA A 150 -15.33 6.90 -18.81
C ALA A 150 -15.81 6.55 -17.39
N LYS A 151 -16.12 5.28 -17.15
CA LYS A 151 -16.51 4.77 -15.81
C LYS A 151 -15.43 5.06 -14.76
N VAL A 152 -14.16 4.78 -15.06
CA VAL A 152 -13.04 5.02 -14.13
C VAL A 152 -12.83 6.51 -13.93
N VAL A 153 -12.74 7.30 -15.00
CA VAL A 153 -12.46 8.75 -14.92
C VAL A 153 -13.56 9.49 -14.17
N HIS A 154 -14.83 9.26 -14.53
CA HIS A 154 -15.95 9.98 -13.90
C HIS A 154 -16.27 9.44 -12.50
N GLY A 155 -16.02 8.13 -12.25
CA GLY A 155 -16.27 7.52 -10.95
C GLY A 155 -15.30 7.98 -9.86
N VAL A 156 -14.05 8.28 -10.24
CA VAL A 156 -12.98 8.63 -9.28
C VAL A 156 -12.46 10.06 -9.47
N GLY A 157 -12.82 10.74 -10.57
CA GLY A 157 -12.43 12.12 -10.85
C GLY A 157 -10.96 12.30 -11.21
N GLN A 158 -10.33 11.29 -11.83
CA GLN A 158 -8.90 11.33 -12.20
C GLN A 158 -8.62 10.52 -13.48
N PRO A 159 -7.46 10.72 -14.14
CA PRO A 159 -7.08 9.95 -15.32
C PRO A 159 -7.07 8.44 -15.09
N ALA A 160 -7.26 7.68 -16.16
CA ALA A 160 -7.19 6.23 -16.17
C ALA A 160 -5.81 5.76 -16.63
N LEU A 161 -5.24 4.78 -15.92
CA LEU A 161 -4.09 4.00 -16.34
C LEU A 161 -4.59 2.75 -17.05
N ILE A 162 -4.21 2.58 -18.31
CA ILE A 162 -4.53 1.43 -19.15
C ILE A 162 -3.27 0.58 -19.27
N GLU A 163 -3.32 -0.63 -18.76
CA GLU A 163 -2.16 -1.53 -18.69
C GLU A 163 -2.39 -2.81 -19.50
N GLU A 164 -1.33 -3.39 -19.99
CA GLU A 164 -1.33 -4.78 -20.44
C GLU A 164 -1.80 -5.69 -19.30
N TYR A 165 -2.79 -6.52 -19.55
CA TYR A 165 -3.29 -7.45 -18.54
C TYR A 165 -2.34 -8.65 -18.43
N ILE A 166 -1.71 -8.80 -17.29
CA ILE A 166 -0.86 -9.95 -16.99
C ILE A 166 -1.71 -10.99 -16.24
N GLN A 167 -1.92 -12.13 -16.87
CA GLN A 167 -2.57 -13.26 -16.22
C GLN A 167 -1.54 -14.02 -15.38
N GLY A 168 -1.89 -14.37 -14.13
CA GLY A 168 -0.96 -15.07 -13.27
C GLY A 168 -1.33 -15.05 -11.81
N LYS A 169 -0.31 -15.10 -10.94
CA LYS A 169 -0.44 -15.08 -9.49
C LYS A 169 -0.13 -13.70 -8.94
N GLU A 170 -1.01 -13.16 -8.11
CA GLU A 170 -0.73 -11.93 -7.39
C GLU A 170 0.13 -12.22 -6.15
N ILE A 171 1.28 -11.55 -6.09
CA ILE A 171 2.25 -11.64 -5.01
C ILE A 171 2.46 -10.26 -4.43
N THR A 172 2.54 -10.17 -3.11
CA THR A 172 2.93 -8.95 -2.44
C THR A 172 4.08 -9.19 -1.46
N VAL A 173 5.00 -8.23 -1.37
CA VAL A 173 6.18 -8.31 -0.50
C VAL A 173 6.28 -7.03 0.32
N GLY A 174 6.30 -7.18 1.64
CA GLY A 174 6.63 -6.11 2.56
C GLY A 174 8.14 -5.89 2.63
N VAL A 175 8.57 -4.63 2.63
CA VAL A 175 9.97 -4.23 2.86
C VAL A 175 10.00 -3.28 4.05
N ILE A 176 10.95 -3.50 4.97
CA ILE A 176 11.15 -2.70 6.18
C ILE A 176 12.60 -2.25 6.26
N GLY A 177 12.83 -0.99 6.63
CA GLY A 177 14.13 -0.42 6.90
C GLY A 177 14.51 0.71 5.96
N PHE A 178 15.56 1.46 6.33
CA PHE A 178 16.08 2.59 5.57
C PHE A 178 17.47 2.29 4.98
N ARG A 179 18.52 2.12 5.82
CA ARG A 179 19.88 1.88 5.34
C ARG A 179 20.16 0.46 4.90
N HIS A 180 19.50 -0.49 5.52
CA HIS A 180 19.62 -1.93 5.27
C HIS A 180 18.22 -2.54 5.23
N PRO A 181 17.43 -2.27 4.17
CA PRO A 181 16.09 -2.75 4.06
C PRO A 181 16.05 -4.29 3.97
N VAL A 182 15.04 -4.87 4.59
CA VAL A 182 14.80 -6.31 4.61
C VAL A 182 13.44 -6.59 3.98
N ALA A 183 13.41 -7.49 3.01
CA ALA A 183 12.17 -7.99 2.43
C ALA A 183 11.61 -9.12 3.30
N LEU A 184 10.37 -9.01 3.72
CA LEU A 184 9.60 -10.03 4.42
C LEU A 184 9.27 -11.21 3.50
N PRO A 185 8.83 -12.37 4.02
CA PRO A 185 8.32 -13.46 3.20
C PRO A 185 7.21 -12.98 2.24
N ALA A 186 7.25 -13.48 1.02
CA ALA A 186 6.25 -13.15 0.01
C ALA A 186 4.87 -13.70 0.42
N VAL A 187 3.84 -12.92 0.14
CA VAL A 187 2.42 -13.28 0.34
C VAL A 187 1.79 -13.53 -1.01
N GLU A 188 1.16 -14.69 -1.19
CA GLU A 188 0.37 -15.03 -2.38
C GLU A 188 -1.10 -14.78 -2.09
N ILE A 189 -1.78 -14.08 -3.00
CA ILE A 189 -3.19 -13.73 -2.91
C ILE A 189 -3.94 -14.52 -3.99
N GLU A 190 -4.83 -15.41 -3.59
CA GLU A 190 -5.66 -16.22 -4.49
C GLU A 190 -7.12 -15.80 -4.36
N TYR A 191 -7.73 -15.43 -5.48
CA TYR A 191 -9.14 -15.02 -5.53
C TYR A 191 -10.03 -16.23 -5.82
N ASN A 192 -10.98 -16.53 -4.94
CA ASN A 192 -11.76 -17.79 -4.96
C ASN A 192 -12.74 -17.94 -6.13
N SER A 193 -12.96 -16.88 -6.93
CA SER A 193 -13.93 -16.95 -8.04
C SER A 193 -13.69 -15.98 -9.19
N GLN A 194 -12.63 -15.19 -9.14
CA GLN A 194 -12.42 -14.05 -10.04
C GLN A 194 -10.92 -13.82 -10.29
N THR A 195 -10.61 -13.03 -11.32
CA THR A 195 -9.25 -12.86 -11.83
C THR A 195 -8.53 -11.60 -11.36
N THR A 196 -9.17 -10.76 -10.51
CA THR A 196 -8.61 -9.48 -10.09
C THR A 196 -8.98 -9.09 -8.66
N ASN A 197 -8.07 -8.35 -8.02
CA ASN A 197 -8.28 -7.77 -6.69
C ASN A 197 -9.27 -6.60 -6.77
N THR A 198 -10.55 -6.87 -6.56
CA THR A 198 -11.61 -5.86 -6.53
C THR A 198 -11.81 -5.32 -5.11
N PHE A 199 -12.42 -4.13 -5.02
CA PHE A 199 -12.85 -3.57 -3.73
C PHE A 199 -13.78 -4.53 -2.96
N GLU A 200 -14.68 -5.23 -3.68
CA GLU A 200 -15.59 -6.20 -3.08
C GLU A 200 -14.88 -7.42 -2.49
N HIS A 201 -13.78 -7.89 -3.12
CA HIS A 201 -13.01 -9.01 -2.59
C HIS A 201 -12.39 -8.67 -1.25
N LYS A 202 -11.79 -7.47 -1.14
CA LYS A 202 -11.21 -6.99 0.13
C LYS A 202 -12.27 -6.81 1.22
N MET A 203 -13.48 -6.32 0.85
CA MET A 203 -14.57 -6.08 1.80
C MET A 203 -15.24 -7.37 2.30
N PHE A 204 -15.22 -8.46 1.53
CA PHE A 204 -16.01 -9.68 1.84
C PHE A 204 -15.15 -10.92 2.09
N ASP A 205 -13.83 -10.78 2.36
CA ASP A 205 -12.90 -11.91 2.63
C ASP A 205 -12.99 -13.03 1.56
N ARG A 206 -13.10 -12.66 0.28
CA ARG A 206 -13.18 -13.61 -0.83
C ARG A 206 -11.81 -13.99 -1.40
N GLU A 207 -10.77 -13.71 -0.66
CA GLU A 207 -9.39 -14.06 -0.98
C GLU A 207 -8.85 -15.14 -0.05
N THR A 208 -7.98 -15.98 -0.56
CA THR A 208 -7.20 -16.93 0.23
C THR A 208 -5.75 -16.47 0.24
N ILE A 209 -5.21 -16.29 1.44
CA ILE A 209 -3.85 -15.79 1.65
C ILE A 209 -2.93 -16.94 2.00
N TYR A 210 -1.80 -17.05 1.28
CA TYR A 210 -0.73 -17.99 1.60
C TYR A 210 0.54 -17.19 1.93
N CYS A 211 1.06 -17.41 3.13
CA CYS A 211 2.30 -16.82 3.58
C CYS A 211 3.12 -17.82 4.41
N PRO A 212 4.34 -18.20 3.98
CA PRO A 212 4.99 -17.78 2.71
C PRO A 212 4.22 -18.22 1.46
N ALA A 213 4.40 -17.48 0.36
CA ALA A 213 3.84 -17.80 -0.95
C ALA A 213 4.22 -19.21 -1.41
N ARG A 214 3.32 -19.90 -2.13
CA ARG A 214 3.53 -21.25 -2.69
C ARG A 214 4.43 -21.21 -3.93
N LEU A 215 5.68 -20.84 -3.74
CA LEU A 215 6.68 -20.64 -4.78
C LEU A 215 7.92 -21.51 -4.52
N PRO A 216 8.64 -21.90 -5.59
CA PRO A 216 9.99 -22.45 -5.42
C PRO A 216 10.89 -21.47 -4.66
N SER A 217 11.73 -21.95 -3.75
CA SER A 217 12.57 -21.09 -2.89
C SER A 217 13.51 -20.16 -3.66
N VAL A 218 13.96 -20.57 -4.85
CA VAL A 218 14.78 -19.73 -5.72
C VAL A 218 13.96 -18.55 -6.25
N VAL A 219 12.74 -18.81 -6.74
CA VAL A 219 11.84 -17.78 -7.26
C VAL A 219 11.44 -16.80 -6.16
N GLU A 220 11.09 -17.28 -4.97
CA GLU A 220 10.75 -16.42 -3.84
C GLU A 220 11.92 -15.50 -3.45
N LYS A 221 13.14 -16.04 -3.43
CA LYS A 221 14.34 -15.24 -3.17
C LYS A 221 14.57 -14.17 -4.24
N ASP A 222 14.38 -14.49 -5.52
CA ASP A 222 14.57 -13.55 -6.63
C ASP A 222 13.52 -12.45 -6.60
N ILE A 223 12.26 -12.77 -6.27
CA ILE A 223 11.18 -11.79 -6.08
C ILE A 223 11.54 -10.84 -4.93
N ARG A 224 11.98 -11.34 -3.79
CA ARG A 224 12.37 -10.51 -2.64
C ARG A 224 13.53 -9.58 -2.99
N ASN A 225 14.53 -10.05 -3.73
CA ASN A 225 15.63 -9.23 -4.21
C ASN A 225 15.15 -8.15 -5.20
N THR A 226 14.24 -8.50 -6.10
CA THR A 226 13.60 -7.55 -7.02
C THR A 226 12.82 -6.47 -6.26
N CYS A 227 12.08 -6.86 -5.20
CA CYS A 227 11.38 -5.90 -4.35
C CYS A 227 12.33 -4.97 -3.58
N LEU A 228 13.47 -5.47 -3.10
CA LEU A 228 14.51 -4.62 -2.50
C LEU A 228 15.04 -3.59 -3.48
N LEU A 229 15.29 -4.00 -4.73
CA LEU A 229 15.75 -3.09 -5.78
C LEU A 229 14.67 -2.06 -6.14
N ILE A 230 13.39 -2.47 -6.26
CA ILE A 230 12.27 -1.53 -6.49
C ILE A 230 12.16 -0.52 -5.34
N TYR A 231 12.30 -0.98 -4.10
CA TYR A 231 12.27 -0.14 -2.91
C TYR A 231 13.38 0.93 -2.97
N GLU A 232 14.60 0.53 -3.36
CA GLU A 232 15.75 1.41 -3.49
C GLU A 232 15.58 2.42 -4.62
N VAL A 233 15.24 1.99 -5.84
CA VAL A 233 15.16 2.87 -7.02
C VAL A 233 14.00 3.86 -6.92
N LEU A 234 12.93 3.51 -6.19
CA LEU A 234 11.85 4.42 -5.87
C LEU A 234 12.13 5.29 -4.63
N ASN A 235 13.30 5.11 -3.99
CA ASN A 235 13.71 5.83 -2.79
C ASN A 235 12.68 5.72 -1.64
N ALA A 236 12.05 4.55 -1.50
CA ALA A 236 11.14 4.28 -0.40
C ALA A 236 11.88 4.26 0.95
N LYS A 237 11.20 4.60 2.03
CA LYS A 237 11.79 4.75 3.36
C LYS A 237 10.92 4.08 4.41
N ASP A 238 11.61 3.57 5.42
CA ASP A 238 11.10 2.95 6.64
C ASP A 238 10.28 1.69 6.39
N TYR A 239 9.27 1.74 5.53
CA TYR A 239 8.51 0.57 5.08
C TYR A 239 7.74 0.85 3.79
N ALA A 240 7.47 -0.19 3.04
CA ALA A 240 6.53 -0.18 1.92
C ALA A 240 6.08 -1.62 1.59
N ARG A 241 4.97 -1.75 0.88
CA ARG A 241 4.51 -2.99 0.28
C ARG A 241 4.57 -2.88 -1.24
N ILE A 242 5.13 -3.88 -1.87
CA ILE A 242 5.29 -3.95 -3.32
C ILE A 242 4.41 -5.08 -3.84
N ASP A 243 3.49 -4.72 -4.73
CA ASP A 243 2.54 -5.64 -5.33
C ASP A 243 3.03 -6.01 -6.75
N MET A 244 3.04 -7.29 -7.06
CA MET A 244 3.55 -7.87 -8.30
C MET A 244 2.57 -8.90 -8.87
N MET A 245 2.58 -9.07 -10.18
CA MET A 245 1.96 -10.22 -10.84
C MET A 245 3.06 -11.15 -11.37
N LEU A 246 2.95 -12.44 -11.08
CA LEU A 246 3.79 -13.46 -11.70
C LEU A 246 3.03 -14.10 -12.85
N ASP A 247 3.59 -14.09 -14.03
CA ASP A 247 3.02 -14.81 -15.18
C ASP A 247 3.15 -16.33 -15.06
N ASP A 248 2.73 -17.08 -16.08
CA ASP A 248 2.81 -18.53 -16.11
C ASP A 248 4.26 -19.07 -16.13
N HIS A 249 5.25 -18.22 -16.42
CA HIS A 249 6.68 -18.52 -16.36
C HIS A 249 7.32 -18.11 -15.05
N LEU A 250 6.51 -17.58 -14.10
CA LEU A 250 6.93 -17.01 -12.82
C LEU A 250 7.80 -15.74 -12.96
N GLU A 251 7.69 -15.03 -14.10
CA GLU A 251 8.35 -13.74 -14.28
C GLU A 251 7.57 -12.65 -13.54
N PRO A 252 8.26 -11.84 -12.71
CA PRO A 252 7.60 -10.83 -11.89
C PRO A 252 7.37 -9.53 -12.65
N TYR A 253 6.15 -9.02 -12.63
CA TYR A 253 5.74 -7.73 -13.15
C TYR A 253 5.36 -6.80 -12.00
N PHE A 254 6.06 -5.70 -11.84
CA PHE A 254 5.74 -4.66 -10.85
C PHE A 254 4.38 -4.02 -11.16
N LEU A 255 3.46 -4.07 -10.21
CA LEU A 255 2.15 -3.44 -10.32
C LEU A 255 2.10 -2.08 -9.64
N GLU A 256 2.43 -2.03 -8.35
CA GLU A 256 2.45 -0.80 -7.55
C GLU A 256 3.30 -0.94 -6.28
N LEU A 257 3.66 0.21 -5.70
CA LEU A 257 4.27 0.30 -4.38
C LEU A 257 3.32 1.08 -3.46
N ASN A 258 3.02 0.52 -2.30
CA ASN A 258 2.14 1.09 -1.29
C ASN A 258 2.97 1.63 -0.11
N THR A 259 3.03 2.95 0.03
CA THR A 259 3.78 3.66 1.09
C THR A 259 3.06 3.71 2.44
N PHE A 260 1.77 3.40 2.48
CA PHE A 260 0.94 3.30 3.67
C PHE A 260 0.26 1.93 3.70
N ALA A 261 1.08 0.88 3.71
CA ALA A 261 0.59 -0.48 3.73
C ALA A 261 0.08 -0.84 5.13
N GLY A 262 -1.05 -1.54 5.22
CA GLY A 262 -1.59 -2.00 6.49
C GLY A 262 -0.64 -2.95 7.22
N LEU A 263 -0.38 -2.65 8.49
CA LEU A 263 0.59 -3.35 9.35
C LEU A 263 -0.08 -4.23 10.41
N THR A 264 -1.41 -4.32 10.42
CA THR A 264 -2.17 -5.06 11.42
C THR A 264 -1.98 -6.56 11.28
N MET A 265 -1.73 -7.26 12.41
CA MET A 265 -1.54 -8.71 12.46
C MET A 265 -2.78 -9.47 12.92
N GLU A 266 -3.79 -8.79 13.41
CA GLU A 266 -5.01 -9.40 13.91
C GLU A 266 -6.24 -8.71 13.31
N SER A 267 -7.21 -9.50 12.84
CA SER A 267 -8.51 -8.97 12.47
C SER A 267 -9.27 -8.60 13.73
N GLN A 268 -9.85 -7.42 13.76
CA GLN A 268 -10.82 -7.06 14.79
C GLN A 268 -12.19 -6.84 14.15
N VAL A 269 -13.22 -7.31 14.82
CA VAL A 269 -14.60 -7.04 14.47
C VAL A 269 -15.16 -6.17 15.57
N ALA A 270 -15.70 -5.01 15.23
CA ALA A 270 -16.42 -4.19 16.17
C ALA A 270 -17.59 -4.99 16.79
N GLU A 271 -17.95 -4.69 18.05
CA GLU A 271 -19.00 -5.42 18.77
C GLU A 271 -20.35 -5.45 18.03
N ASP A 272 -20.64 -4.39 17.27
CA ASP A 272 -21.85 -4.24 16.45
C ASP A 272 -21.76 -4.94 15.07
N LYS A 273 -20.62 -5.58 14.73
CA LYS A 273 -20.31 -6.24 13.45
C LYS A 273 -20.38 -5.34 12.21
N THR A 274 -20.42 -4.03 12.39
CA THR A 274 -20.48 -3.06 11.28
C THR A 274 -19.12 -2.73 10.71
N MET A 275 -18.04 -2.97 11.48
CA MET A 275 -16.67 -2.69 11.10
C MET A 275 -15.79 -3.91 11.31
N ARG A 276 -14.97 -4.20 10.31
CA ARG A 276 -13.92 -5.22 10.36
C ARG A 276 -12.60 -4.59 10.01
N LEU A 277 -11.66 -4.65 10.93
CA LEU A 277 -10.27 -4.38 10.61
C LEU A 277 -9.66 -5.67 10.05
N HIS A 278 -9.25 -5.64 8.79
CA HIS A 278 -8.62 -6.78 8.14
C HIS A 278 -7.14 -6.86 8.51
N HIS A 279 -6.58 -8.08 8.45
CA HIS A 279 -5.14 -8.24 8.49
C HIS A 279 -4.50 -7.45 7.32
N GLY A 280 -3.49 -6.64 7.63
CA GLY A 280 -2.63 -6.10 6.58
C GLY A 280 -1.75 -7.20 5.97
N TYR A 281 -1.53 -7.18 4.65
CA TYR A 281 -0.63 -8.16 4.02
C TYR A 281 0.79 -8.11 4.61
N MET A 282 1.24 -6.94 5.05
CA MET A 282 2.51 -6.85 5.81
C MET A 282 2.43 -7.54 7.16
N GLY A 283 1.27 -7.52 7.82
CA GLY A 283 1.03 -8.27 9.05
C GLY A 283 1.16 -9.79 8.85
N TYR A 284 0.58 -10.34 7.77
CA TYR A 284 0.79 -11.76 7.40
C TYR A 284 2.26 -12.09 7.17
N ALA A 285 2.96 -11.26 6.39
CA ALA A 285 4.38 -11.45 6.10
C ALA A 285 5.26 -11.39 7.34
N ALA A 286 5.03 -10.43 8.23
CA ALA A 286 5.75 -10.29 9.48
C ALA A 286 5.49 -11.48 10.44
N LYS A 287 4.24 -11.94 10.55
CA LYS A 287 3.89 -13.14 11.33
C LYS A 287 4.58 -14.39 10.79
N ALA A 288 4.65 -14.57 9.46
CA ALA A 288 5.38 -15.66 8.84
C ALA A 288 6.90 -15.57 9.05
N ALA A 289 7.44 -14.37 9.21
CA ALA A 289 8.83 -14.13 9.61
C ALA A 289 9.09 -14.37 11.12
N GLY A 290 8.06 -14.72 11.89
CA GLY A 290 8.14 -14.93 13.34
C GLY A 290 8.13 -13.65 14.18
N MET A 291 7.74 -12.53 13.61
CA MET A 291 7.65 -11.25 14.30
C MET A 291 6.30 -11.10 15.02
N SER A 292 6.31 -10.46 16.18
CA SER A 292 5.12 -9.91 16.83
C SER A 292 4.74 -8.54 16.25
N GLN A 293 3.54 -8.05 16.56
CA GLN A 293 3.11 -6.69 16.19
C GLN A 293 4.06 -5.62 16.74
N ALA A 294 4.54 -5.79 17.97
CA ALA A 294 5.49 -4.89 18.60
C ALA A 294 6.85 -4.87 17.87
N GLU A 295 7.36 -6.03 17.47
CA GLU A 295 8.63 -6.14 16.72
C GLU A 295 8.51 -5.54 15.32
N LEU A 296 7.38 -5.73 14.63
CA LEU A 296 7.14 -5.11 13.32
C LEU A 296 7.14 -3.59 13.42
N LEU A 297 6.30 -3.02 14.28
CA LEU A 297 6.16 -1.57 14.45
C LEU A 297 7.42 -0.94 15.03
N GLY A 298 8.03 -1.60 16.03
CA GLY A 298 9.29 -1.15 16.62
C GLY A 298 10.45 -1.10 15.61
N SER A 299 10.52 -2.08 14.68
CA SER A 299 11.52 -2.08 13.61
C SER A 299 11.32 -0.92 12.63
N ILE A 300 10.08 -0.58 12.31
CA ILE A 300 9.75 0.55 11.44
C ILE A 300 10.11 1.87 12.13
N VAL A 301 9.71 2.05 13.40
CA VAL A 301 10.06 3.25 14.19
C VAL A 301 11.59 3.39 14.32
N LYS A 302 12.29 2.28 14.63
CA LYS A 302 13.76 2.29 14.72
C LYS A 302 14.41 2.73 13.41
N SER A 303 13.86 2.28 12.26
CA SER A 303 14.33 2.73 10.94
C SER A 303 14.22 4.24 10.77
N SER A 304 13.07 4.82 11.19
CA SER A 304 12.85 6.26 11.11
C SER A 304 13.76 7.04 12.05
N LEU A 305 13.90 6.58 13.30
CA LEU A 305 14.80 7.20 14.27
C LEU A 305 16.26 7.20 13.77
N ASP A 306 16.70 6.10 13.15
CA ASP A 306 18.04 6.00 12.54
C ASP A 306 18.19 6.97 11.35
N ARG A 307 17.14 7.14 10.54
CA ARG A 307 17.11 8.10 9.43
C ARG A 307 17.25 9.54 9.89
N TYR A 308 16.64 9.92 11.00
CA TYR A 308 16.72 11.26 11.59
C TYR A 308 17.93 11.44 12.54
N GLY A 309 18.75 10.40 12.77
CA GLY A 309 19.87 10.47 13.71
C GLY A 309 19.44 10.56 15.17
N MET A 310 18.26 10.07 15.49
CA MET A 310 17.65 10.07 16.83
C MET A 310 17.79 8.71 17.55
N ALA A 311 18.34 7.71 16.87
CA ALA A 311 18.64 6.41 17.48
C ALA A 311 19.78 6.58 18.49
N GLY A 312 19.47 6.51 19.79
CA GLY A 312 20.39 6.54 20.92
C GLY A 312 20.72 5.13 21.39
#